data_7adcecf7180f514e409ec44901334cfc
#
_entry.id   7adcecf7180f514e409ec44901334cfc
#
_cell.length_a   1.000
_cell.length_b   1.000
_cell.length_c   1.000
_cell.angle_alpha   90.00
_cell.angle_beta   90.00
_cell.angle_gamma   90.00
#
_symmetry.space_group_name_H-M   'P 1'
#
loop_
_entity.id
_entity.type
_entity.pdbx_description
1 polymer ?
#
loop_
_entity_poly.entity_id
_entity_poly.type
_entity_poly.pdbx_seq_one_letter_code
_entity_poly.pdbx_strand_id
1 'polypeptide(L)'
;MELRKEMPLLARHEGQWVGVYTTVDAEGRIIDQHKSHLTCEFSNDSKFPYKQTNRYMWSDGRTEEHFFPASYANKKIWFENERISGAAWEVDSDTVFLTWKRNDIANSKLVEMIQLSSDGLRRSRTWHWFVNDALVKRTLIEETKVV
;
A
#
# COMPACT_ATOMS: atom_id res chain seq x y z
N MET A 1 -9.32 -7.26 20.94
CA MET A 1 -7.96 -7.27 20.35
C MET A 1 -7.56 -5.84 19.99
N GLU A 2 -6.37 -5.47 20.31
CA GLU A 2 -5.82 -4.17 20.00
C GLU A 2 -4.81 -4.32 18.86
N LEU A 3 -5.19 -3.87 17.66
CA LEU A 3 -4.36 -4.04 16.46
C LEU A 3 -2.97 -3.42 16.61
N ARG A 4 -2.89 -2.25 17.28
CA ARG A 4 -1.60 -1.58 17.49
C ARG A 4 -0.61 -2.44 18.27
N LYS A 5 -1.09 -3.28 19.17
CA LYS A 5 -0.24 -4.21 19.95
C LYS A 5 0.15 -5.43 19.13
N GLU A 6 -0.76 -5.92 18.29
CA GLU A 6 -0.53 -7.11 17.49
C GLU A 6 0.38 -6.83 16.29
N MET A 7 0.32 -5.61 15.76
CA MET A 7 1.12 -5.18 14.61
C MET A 7 1.74 -3.80 14.90
N PRO A 8 2.77 -3.76 15.77
CA PRO A 8 3.34 -2.48 16.22
C PRO A 8 4.06 -1.71 15.12
N LEU A 9 4.65 -2.39 14.12
CA LEU A 9 5.23 -1.70 12.97
C LEU A 9 4.15 -1.05 12.12
N LEU A 10 3.05 -1.76 11.87
CA LEU A 10 1.93 -1.17 11.13
C LEU A 10 1.40 0.06 11.85
N ALA A 11 1.37 0.04 13.20
CA ALA A 11 0.94 1.17 14.00
C ALA A 11 1.79 2.42 13.75
N ARG A 12 3.06 2.27 13.43
CA ARG A 12 3.95 3.40 13.11
C ARG A 12 3.64 4.06 11.77
N HIS A 13 2.86 3.39 10.92
CA HIS A 13 2.41 3.96 9.66
C HIS A 13 1.14 4.81 9.79
N GLU A 14 0.54 4.84 10.96
CA GLU A 14 -0.67 5.65 11.18
C GLU A 14 -0.38 7.12 10.91
N GLY A 15 -1.28 7.78 10.15
CA GLY A 15 -1.16 9.19 9.80
C GLY A 15 -1.35 9.43 8.31
N GLN A 16 -0.84 10.57 7.85
CA GLN A 16 -0.96 10.99 6.47
C GLN A 16 0.41 10.99 5.79
N TRP A 17 0.43 10.54 4.54
CA TRP A 17 1.65 10.41 3.75
C TRP A 17 1.48 11.08 2.40
N VAL A 18 2.45 11.91 2.03
CA VAL A 18 2.49 12.54 0.71
C VAL A 18 3.67 11.99 -0.07
N GLY A 19 3.49 11.77 -1.36
CA GLY A 19 4.55 11.16 -2.14
C GLY A 19 4.32 11.16 -3.63
N VAL A 20 5.16 10.38 -4.30
CA VAL A 20 5.14 10.24 -5.76
C VAL A 20 5.17 8.75 -6.09
N TYR A 21 4.28 8.37 -7.00
CA TYR A 21 4.21 7.02 -7.60
C TYR A 21 4.82 7.10 -8.99
N THR A 22 5.84 6.30 -9.24
CA THR A 22 6.48 6.19 -10.54
C THR A 22 6.37 4.75 -11.02
N THR A 23 5.69 4.53 -12.14
CA THR A 23 5.56 3.19 -12.71
C THR A 23 6.47 3.07 -13.92
N VAL A 24 7.24 1.99 -13.95
CA VAL A 24 8.16 1.66 -15.04
C VAL A 24 7.74 0.35 -15.68
N ASP A 25 7.90 0.24 -17.02
CA ASP A 25 7.60 -0.99 -17.72
C ASP A 25 8.69 -2.05 -17.50
N ALA A 26 8.56 -3.20 -18.15
CA ALA A 26 9.50 -4.32 -17.99
C ALA A 26 10.91 -3.98 -18.49
N GLU A 27 11.05 -2.98 -19.38
CA GLU A 27 12.34 -2.50 -19.89
C GLU A 27 12.90 -1.32 -19.08
N GLY A 28 12.20 -0.89 -18.04
CA GLY A 28 12.66 0.20 -17.17
C GLY A 28 12.28 1.60 -17.62
N ARG A 29 11.39 1.73 -18.62
CA ARG A 29 10.91 3.03 -19.07
C ARG A 29 9.76 3.52 -18.18
N ILE A 30 9.78 4.80 -17.85
CA ILE A 30 8.69 5.41 -17.08
C ILE A 30 7.44 5.50 -17.96
N ILE A 31 6.34 4.88 -17.50
CA ILE A 31 5.07 4.86 -18.23
C ILE A 31 3.95 5.62 -17.51
N ASP A 32 4.14 5.95 -16.23
CA ASP A 32 3.19 6.76 -15.46
C ASP A 32 3.89 7.38 -14.27
N GLN A 33 3.45 8.59 -13.90
CA GLN A 33 3.91 9.24 -12.67
C GLN A 33 2.80 10.12 -12.14
N HIS A 34 2.52 10.03 -10.84
CA HIS A 34 1.52 10.88 -10.21
C HIS A 34 1.85 11.14 -8.76
N LYS A 35 1.25 12.21 -8.22
CA LYS A 35 1.35 12.53 -6.79
C LYS A 35 0.29 11.79 -6.01
N SER A 36 0.55 11.60 -4.72
CA SER A 36 -0.35 10.89 -3.84
C SER A 36 -0.47 11.55 -2.48
N HIS A 37 -1.63 11.33 -1.86
CA HIS A 37 -1.89 11.65 -0.46
C HIS A 37 -2.63 10.46 0.13
N LEU A 38 -1.98 9.74 1.04
CA LEU A 38 -2.54 8.56 1.69
C LEU A 38 -2.86 8.87 3.14
N THR A 39 -3.98 8.34 3.63
CA THR A 39 -4.34 8.38 5.04
C THR A 39 -4.43 6.96 5.55
N CYS A 40 -3.65 6.62 6.57
CA CYS A 40 -3.64 5.33 7.24
C CYS A 40 -4.24 5.51 8.62
N GLU A 41 -5.34 4.81 8.92
CA GLU A 41 -6.10 5.01 10.13
C GLU A 41 -6.35 3.71 10.86
N PHE A 42 -6.21 3.75 12.18
CA PHE A 42 -6.63 2.67 13.07
C PHE A 42 -7.98 3.07 13.66
N SER A 43 -8.94 2.14 13.67
CA SER A 43 -10.30 2.43 14.12
C SER A 43 -10.75 1.45 15.21
N ASN A 44 -11.84 1.80 15.90
CA ASN A 44 -12.46 0.92 16.89
C ASN A 44 -13.46 -0.05 16.24
N ASP A 45 -13.58 -0.04 14.93
CA ASP A 45 -14.44 -0.96 14.19
C ASP A 45 -13.84 -2.37 14.30
N SER A 46 -14.58 -3.30 14.88
CA SER A 46 -14.11 -4.68 15.11
C SER A 46 -13.95 -5.45 13.79
N LYS A 47 -14.71 -5.08 12.76
CA LYS A 47 -14.64 -5.74 11.45
C LYS A 47 -13.46 -5.20 10.64
N PHE A 48 -13.25 -3.88 10.67
CA PHE A 48 -12.20 -3.20 9.92
C PHE A 48 -11.38 -2.30 10.83
N PRO A 49 -10.47 -2.88 11.63
CA PRO A 49 -9.67 -2.09 12.56
C PRO A 49 -8.61 -1.23 11.87
N TYR A 50 -8.34 -1.44 10.59
CA TYR A 50 -7.43 -0.64 9.78
C TYR A 50 -8.16 -0.15 8.55
N LYS A 51 -7.95 1.13 8.20
CA LYS A 51 -8.54 1.75 7.00
C LYS A 51 -7.49 2.61 6.33
N GLN A 52 -7.45 2.55 5.00
CA GLN A 52 -6.53 3.35 4.22
C GLN A 52 -7.30 4.04 3.10
N THR A 53 -7.04 5.34 2.93
CA THR A 53 -7.59 6.13 1.83
C THR A 53 -6.44 6.63 0.98
N ASN A 54 -6.46 6.32 -0.31
CA ASN A 54 -5.45 6.75 -1.27
C ASN A 54 -6.06 7.79 -2.21
N ARG A 55 -5.43 8.96 -2.30
CA ARG A 55 -5.79 10.00 -3.26
C ARG A 55 -4.64 10.20 -4.21
N TYR A 56 -4.93 10.18 -5.51
CA TYR A 56 -3.94 10.32 -6.57
C TYR A 56 -4.25 11.54 -7.43
N MET A 57 -3.21 12.23 -7.89
CA MET A 57 -3.32 13.44 -8.70
C MET A 57 -2.28 13.41 -9.81
N TRP A 58 -2.74 13.47 -11.06
CA TRP A 58 -1.88 13.55 -12.23
C TRP A 58 -1.71 14.99 -12.69
N SER A 59 -0.63 15.27 -13.42
CA SER A 59 -0.31 16.62 -13.89
C SER A 59 -1.33 17.20 -14.87
N ASP A 60 -2.13 16.33 -15.53
CA ASP A 60 -3.20 16.74 -16.44
C ASP A 60 -4.49 17.13 -15.70
N GLY A 61 -4.50 17.08 -14.36
CA GLY A 61 -5.66 17.42 -13.54
C GLY A 61 -6.55 16.25 -13.19
N ARG A 62 -6.29 15.06 -13.72
CA ARG A 62 -7.04 13.85 -13.37
C ARG A 62 -6.76 13.48 -11.91
N THR A 63 -7.79 13.02 -11.19
CA THR A 63 -7.67 12.55 -9.81
C THR A 63 -8.38 11.22 -9.64
N GLU A 64 -7.93 10.44 -8.65
CA GLU A 64 -8.61 9.21 -8.22
C GLU A 64 -8.58 9.13 -6.71
N GLU A 65 -9.59 8.50 -6.13
CA GLU A 65 -9.63 8.19 -4.70
C GLU A 65 -10.07 6.75 -4.52
N HIS A 66 -9.36 6.02 -3.66
CA HIS A 66 -9.65 4.63 -3.35
C HIS A 66 -9.65 4.43 -1.84
N PHE A 67 -10.61 3.65 -1.35
CA PHE A 67 -10.75 3.33 0.07
C PHE A 67 -10.53 1.83 0.28
N PHE A 68 -9.64 1.50 1.23
CA PHE A 68 -9.24 0.13 1.51
C PHE A 68 -9.40 -0.17 3.00
N PRO A 69 -10.56 -0.68 3.44
CA PRO A 69 -10.70 -1.20 4.79
C PRO A 69 -10.07 -2.58 4.88
N ALA A 70 -9.50 -2.91 6.04
CA ALA A 70 -8.85 -4.20 6.25
C ALA A 70 -9.29 -4.82 7.57
N SER A 71 -9.52 -6.13 7.53
CA SER A 71 -9.76 -6.95 8.72
C SER A 71 -8.44 -7.45 9.29
N TYR A 72 -8.46 -8.04 10.48
CA TYR A 72 -7.26 -8.61 11.10
C TYR A 72 -7.50 -10.08 11.43
N ALA A 73 -6.52 -10.92 11.11
CA ALA A 73 -6.46 -12.31 11.55
C ALA A 73 -5.03 -12.84 11.40
N ASN A 74 -4.57 -13.60 12.38
CA ASN A 74 -3.30 -14.34 12.30
C ASN A 74 -2.08 -13.47 11.97
N LYS A 75 -1.94 -12.34 12.66
CA LYS A 75 -0.80 -11.40 12.48
C LYS A 75 -0.75 -10.77 11.09
N LYS A 76 -1.90 -10.71 10.42
CA LYS A 76 -2.02 -10.09 9.11
C LYS A 76 -3.26 -9.20 9.06
N ILE A 77 -3.19 -8.14 8.27
CA ILE A 77 -4.40 -7.43 7.86
C ILE A 77 -4.79 -7.92 6.47
N TRP A 78 -6.10 -8.03 6.25
CA TRP A 78 -6.66 -8.62 5.04
C TRP A 78 -7.54 -7.60 4.33
N PHE A 79 -7.26 -7.38 3.04
CA PHE A 79 -8.05 -6.53 2.16
C PHE A 79 -8.92 -7.43 1.29
N GLU A 80 -10.23 -7.23 1.36
CA GLU A 80 -11.20 -7.95 0.54
C GLU A 80 -12.27 -6.96 0.12
N ASN A 81 -12.13 -6.39 -1.07
CA ASN A 81 -13.09 -5.45 -1.62
C ASN A 81 -13.21 -5.68 -3.13
N GLU A 82 -14.01 -4.85 -3.80
CA GLU A 82 -14.26 -5.01 -5.24
C GLU A 82 -13.01 -4.74 -6.10
N ARG A 83 -12.03 -3.97 -5.58
CA ARG A 83 -10.83 -3.62 -6.34
C ARG A 83 -9.65 -4.56 -6.09
N ILE A 84 -9.40 -4.93 -4.83
CA ILE A 84 -8.23 -5.74 -4.46
C ILE A 84 -8.61 -6.86 -3.49
N SER A 85 -7.80 -7.91 -3.50
CA SER A 85 -7.84 -9.00 -2.52
C SER A 85 -6.41 -9.35 -2.14
N GLY A 86 -6.10 -9.33 -0.85
CA GLY A 86 -4.75 -9.65 -0.41
C GLY A 86 -4.53 -9.42 1.07
N ALA A 87 -3.27 -9.53 1.48
CA ALA A 87 -2.88 -9.43 2.88
C ALA A 87 -1.55 -8.72 3.05
N ALA A 88 -1.36 -8.12 4.23
CA ALA A 88 -0.11 -7.49 4.63
C ALA A 88 0.33 -8.03 5.98
N TRP A 89 1.64 -8.18 6.17
CA TRP A 89 2.22 -8.65 7.43
C TRP A 89 3.59 -8.01 7.66
N GLU A 90 4.00 -7.99 8.92
CA GLU A 90 5.30 -7.48 9.33
C GLU A 90 6.36 -8.56 9.15
N VAL A 91 7.45 -8.23 8.46
CA VAL A 91 8.57 -9.16 8.21
C VAL A 91 9.66 -8.99 9.26
N ASP A 92 9.98 -7.74 9.58
CA ASP A 92 10.95 -7.37 10.60
C ASP A 92 10.55 -6.02 11.23
N SER A 93 11.47 -5.39 11.96
CA SER A 93 11.18 -4.14 12.68
C SER A 93 10.90 -2.94 11.77
N ASP A 94 11.24 -3.02 10.48
CA ASP A 94 11.14 -1.89 9.56
C ASP A 94 10.38 -2.22 8.27
N THR A 95 10.07 -3.49 8.02
CA THR A 95 9.54 -3.96 6.74
C THR A 95 8.15 -4.56 6.88
N VAL A 96 7.20 -4.01 6.13
CA VAL A 96 5.88 -4.61 5.89
C VAL A 96 5.87 -5.18 4.48
N PHE A 97 5.34 -6.37 4.35
CA PHE A 97 5.23 -7.07 3.07
C PHE A 97 3.76 -7.30 2.75
N LEU A 98 3.39 -7.14 1.48
CA LEU A 98 2.03 -7.38 1.01
C LEU A 98 2.06 -8.25 -0.24
N THR A 99 1.06 -9.10 -0.35
CA THR A 99 0.73 -9.71 -1.63
C THR A 99 -0.76 -9.54 -1.87
N TRP A 100 -1.13 -9.14 -3.09
CA TRP A 100 -2.51 -8.83 -3.43
C TRP A 100 -2.73 -8.96 -4.92
N LYS A 101 -3.99 -8.97 -5.33
CA LYS A 101 -4.37 -8.98 -6.75
C LYS A 101 -5.38 -7.89 -7.03
N ARG A 102 -5.42 -7.43 -8.26
CA ARG A 102 -6.46 -6.56 -8.77
C ARG A 102 -7.60 -7.44 -9.25
N ASN A 103 -8.79 -7.22 -8.70
CA ASN A 103 -9.96 -8.02 -9.07
C ASN A 103 -10.48 -7.70 -10.48
N ASP A 104 -10.08 -6.54 -11.01
CA ASP A 104 -10.43 -6.12 -12.38
C ASP A 104 -9.39 -6.52 -13.44
N ILE A 105 -8.30 -7.17 -13.02
CA ILE A 105 -7.25 -7.65 -13.94
C ILE A 105 -7.08 -9.15 -13.75
N ALA A 106 -7.48 -9.92 -14.75
CA ALA A 106 -7.40 -11.38 -14.67
C ALA A 106 -5.96 -11.84 -14.53
N ASN A 107 -5.74 -12.84 -13.67
CA ASN A 107 -4.44 -13.48 -13.42
C ASN A 107 -3.36 -12.49 -12.94
N SER A 108 -3.78 -11.39 -12.29
CA SER A 108 -2.84 -10.43 -11.71
C SER A 108 -2.35 -10.90 -10.34
N LYS A 109 -1.12 -10.52 -10.03
CA LYS A 109 -0.55 -10.66 -8.69
C LYS A 109 0.39 -9.48 -8.49
N LEU A 110 0.28 -8.83 -7.34
CA LEU A 110 1.21 -7.79 -6.94
C LEU A 110 1.93 -8.23 -5.69
N VAL A 111 3.20 -7.91 -5.64
CA VAL A 111 4.05 -8.12 -4.47
C VAL A 111 4.58 -6.76 -4.07
N GLU A 112 4.37 -6.37 -2.83
CA GLU A 112 4.76 -5.06 -2.32
C GLU A 112 5.67 -5.20 -1.11
N MET A 113 6.70 -4.35 -1.05
CA MET A 113 7.53 -4.18 0.13
C MET A 113 7.45 -2.73 0.57
N ILE A 114 7.28 -2.49 1.87
CA ILE A 114 7.27 -1.16 2.47
C ILE A 114 8.38 -1.09 3.50
N GLN A 115 9.34 -0.18 3.30
CA GLN A 115 10.41 0.11 4.25
C GLN A 115 10.13 1.44 4.94
N LEU A 116 10.08 1.40 6.29
CA LEU A 116 9.90 2.59 7.11
C LEU A 116 11.26 3.06 7.62
N SER A 117 11.54 4.36 7.52
CA SER A 117 12.77 4.94 8.09
C SER A 117 12.76 4.84 9.62
N SER A 118 13.96 4.88 10.22
CA SER A 118 14.09 4.71 11.68
C SER A 118 13.36 5.81 12.47
N ASP A 119 13.28 7.04 11.90
CA ASP A 119 12.54 8.14 12.53
C ASP A 119 11.02 8.07 12.27
N GLY A 120 10.56 7.14 11.42
CA GLY A 120 9.14 6.98 11.10
C GLY A 120 8.56 8.04 10.18
N LEU A 121 9.40 8.90 9.59
CA LEU A 121 8.95 10.05 8.81
C LEU A 121 9.02 9.87 7.31
N ARG A 122 9.66 8.81 6.84
CA ARG A 122 9.76 8.48 5.42
C ARG A 122 9.54 6.99 5.20
N ARG A 123 8.99 6.64 4.05
CA ARG A 123 8.89 5.24 3.64
C ARG A 123 9.07 5.10 2.15
N SER A 124 9.66 3.99 1.76
CA SER A 124 9.87 3.59 0.37
C SER A 124 9.05 2.34 0.11
N ARG A 125 8.26 2.37 -0.94
CA ARG A 125 7.41 1.24 -1.29
C ARG A 125 7.68 0.84 -2.72
N THR A 126 7.63 -0.46 -2.99
CA THR A 126 7.85 -1.00 -4.34
C THR A 126 6.81 -2.06 -4.62
N TRP A 127 6.13 -1.94 -5.77
CA TRP A 127 5.19 -2.94 -6.27
C TRP A 127 5.79 -3.64 -7.48
N HIS A 128 5.76 -4.97 -7.47
CA HIS A 128 6.02 -5.75 -8.68
C HIS A 128 4.68 -6.27 -9.19
N TRP A 129 4.36 -5.98 -10.43
CA TRP A 129 3.11 -6.36 -11.08
C TRP A 129 3.35 -7.56 -11.97
N PHE A 130 2.62 -8.66 -11.71
CA PHE A 130 2.68 -9.87 -12.51
C PHE A 130 1.30 -10.12 -13.13
N VAL A 131 1.28 -10.52 -14.40
CA VAL A 131 0.08 -11.00 -15.10
C VAL A 131 0.47 -12.30 -15.75
N ASN A 132 -0.29 -13.37 -15.53
CA ASN A 132 0.03 -14.72 -15.98
C ASN A 132 1.47 -15.11 -15.59
N ASP A 133 1.88 -14.79 -14.35
CA ASP A 133 3.20 -15.07 -13.77
C ASP A 133 4.38 -14.36 -14.44
N ALA A 134 4.12 -13.42 -15.35
CA ALA A 134 5.18 -12.64 -15.98
C ALA A 134 5.22 -11.21 -15.42
N LEU A 135 6.41 -10.70 -15.13
CA LEU A 135 6.59 -9.32 -14.67
C LEU A 135 6.24 -8.38 -15.83
N VAL A 136 5.25 -7.50 -15.61
CA VAL A 136 4.80 -6.55 -16.63
C VAL A 136 5.23 -5.13 -16.32
N LYS A 137 5.33 -4.75 -15.05
CA LYS A 137 5.76 -3.41 -14.63
C LYS A 137 6.06 -3.39 -13.13
N ARG A 138 6.68 -2.30 -12.67
CA ARG A 138 6.93 -2.03 -11.26
C ARG A 138 6.48 -0.61 -10.93
N THR A 139 5.99 -0.39 -9.72
CA THR A 139 5.67 0.94 -9.22
C THR A 139 6.60 1.23 -8.04
N LEU A 140 7.30 2.37 -8.10
CA LEU A 140 8.18 2.83 -7.05
C LEU A 140 7.52 4.04 -6.37
N ILE A 141 7.44 4.01 -5.05
CA ILE A 141 6.69 5.00 -4.28
C ILE A 141 7.60 5.53 -3.19
N GLU A 142 7.83 6.85 -3.19
CA GLU A 142 8.56 7.55 -2.14
C GLU A 142 7.61 8.48 -1.41
N GLU A 143 7.57 8.37 -0.08
CA GLU A 143 6.59 9.10 0.73
C GLU A 143 7.23 9.73 1.95
N THR A 144 6.69 10.89 2.33
CA THR A 144 7.05 11.62 3.55
C THR A 144 5.81 11.78 4.41
N LYS A 145 5.95 11.58 5.71
CA LYS A 145 4.84 11.74 6.65
C LYS A 145 4.51 13.22 6.84
N VAL A 146 3.23 13.54 6.82
CA VAL A 146 2.74 14.89 7.15
C VAL A 146 2.75 15.03 8.67
N VAL A 147 3.44 16.05 9.15
CA VAL A 147 3.57 16.34 10.59
C VAL A 147 3.01 17.70 10.94
#